data_375651c50c8a6ab3a0e5baa61dfc288a
#
_entry.id   375651c50c8a6ab3a0e5baa61dfc288a
#
_cell.length_a   1.000
_cell.length_b   1.000
_cell.length_c   1.000
_cell.angle_alpha   90.00
_cell.angle_beta   90.00
_cell.angle_gamma   90.00
#
_symmetry.space_group_name_H-M   'P 1'
#
loop_
_entity.id
_entity.type
_entity.pdbx_description
1 polymer ?
#
loop_
_entity_poly.entity_id
_entity_poly.type
_entity_poly.pdbx_seq_one_letter_code
_entity_poly.pdbx_strand_id
1 'polypeptide(L)'
;LYDKQGRKGNLTGTYTAADGTTITREEPEIYFEHLQRGDLGHVVNLPRDFAFAGSKVVYEGEIEPTESGIYNFIQYYSGYQTISIDNKKIVDTRWRTAWNPNSYKFSVNLEKGRRVPLKIEWEPNGAVAYCGLRAYAPVNPAKKQQMCWWGEMQDMIDYYYIAGNSMDDVISGYRTLTGKAQVMPKWAMGYWQSREKYNTQEEVLGTLAEFRKRDIPIDNIVIDWLHWPQDSWGCHEFDRQRFPDPK
;
A
#
# COMPACT_ATOMS: atom_id res chain seq x y z
N LEU A 1 13.83 -16.37 -11.09
CA LEU A 1 12.88 -16.14 -12.18
C LEU A 1 13.46 -16.67 -13.49
N TYR A 2 12.59 -17.06 -14.40
CA TYR A 2 12.90 -17.42 -15.77
C TYR A 2 11.81 -16.86 -16.66
N ASP A 3 12.19 -16.30 -17.81
CA ASP A 3 11.25 -15.78 -18.78
C ASP A 3 10.58 -16.89 -19.62
N LYS A 4 9.69 -16.54 -20.54
CA LYS A 4 9.01 -17.50 -21.44
C LYS A 4 9.97 -18.28 -22.34
N GLN A 5 11.19 -17.78 -22.57
CA GLN A 5 12.25 -18.44 -23.35
C GLN A 5 13.18 -19.30 -22.45
N GLY A 6 12.93 -19.34 -21.13
CA GLY A 6 13.74 -20.08 -20.17
C GLY A 6 15.04 -19.38 -19.78
N ARG A 7 15.21 -18.09 -20.09
CA ARG A 7 16.38 -17.30 -19.69
C ARG A 7 16.25 -16.88 -18.24
N LYS A 8 17.30 -17.05 -17.47
CA LYS A 8 17.33 -16.75 -16.04
C LYS A 8 17.42 -15.24 -15.78
N GLY A 9 16.74 -14.79 -14.76
CA GLY A 9 16.82 -13.42 -14.21
C GLY A 9 15.55 -12.60 -14.39
N ASN A 10 14.75 -12.90 -15.39
CA ASN A 10 13.62 -12.08 -15.76
C ASN A 10 12.32 -12.89 -15.84
N LEU A 11 11.18 -12.18 -15.88
CA LEU A 11 9.91 -12.61 -16.47
C LEU A 11 9.74 -11.94 -17.83
N THR A 12 8.83 -12.44 -18.65
CA THR A 12 8.40 -11.74 -19.86
C THR A 12 7.19 -10.88 -19.51
N GLY A 13 7.30 -9.55 -19.68
CA GLY A 13 6.20 -8.59 -19.58
C GLY A 13 5.65 -8.26 -20.97
N THR A 14 4.35 -8.40 -21.13
CA THR A 14 3.63 -8.00 -22.36
C THR A 14 2.61 -6.93 -22.02
N TYR A 15 2.80 -5.74 -22.58
CA TYR A 15 1.96 -4.56 -22.35
C TYR A 15 1.16 -4.29 -23.62
N THR A 16 -0.15 -4.35 -23.53
CA THR A 16 -1.06 -4.08 -24.64
C THR A 16 -1.87 -2.83 -24.33
N ALA A 17 -1.66 -1.77 -25.08
CA ALA A 17 -2.42 -0.53 -24.96
C ALA A 17 -3.88 -0.71 -25.43
N ALA A 18 -4.74 0.26 -25.12
CA ALA A 18 -6.15 0.22 -25.50
C ALA A 18 -6.38 0.19 -27.03
N ASP A 19 -5.45 0.73 -27.81
CA ASP A 19 -5.47 0.68 -29.28
C ASP A 19 -4.96 -0.64 -29.88
N GLY A 20 -4.55 -1.59 -29.04
CA GLY A 20 -4.00 -2.88 -29.45
C GLY A 20 -2.49 -2.89 -29.68
N THR A 21 -1.80 -1.76 -29.58
CA THR A 21 -0.34 -1.71 -29.66
C THR A 21 0.27 -2.53 -28.53
N THR A 22 1.21 -3.42 -28.86
CA THR A 22 1.82 -4.34 -27.91
C THR A 22 3.33 -4.13 -27.80
N ILE A 23 3.82 -4.06 -26.56
CA ILE A 23 5.23 -3.97 -26.21
C ILE A 23 5.58 -5.18 -25.35
N THR A 24 6.64 -5.92 -25.73
CA THR A 24 7.17 -7.04 -24.96
C THR A 24 8.57 -6.73 -24.47
N ARG A 25 8.84 -7.03 -23.21
CA ARG A 25 10.13 -6.74 -22.59
C ARG A 25 10.48 -7.73 -21.48
N GLU A 26 11.75 -7.74 -21.08
CA GLU A 26 12.23 -8.49 -19.91
C GLU A 26 11.97 -7.70 -18.65
N GLU A 27 11.40 -8.36 -17.63
CA GLU A 27 11.11 -7.80 -16.32
C GLU A 27 11.89 -8.52 -15.23
N PRO A 28 12.99 -7.93 -14.75
CA PRO A 28 13.77 -8.52 -13.66
C PRO A 28 13.02 -8.50 -12.32
N GLU A 29 12.09 -7.58 -12.18
CA GLU A 29 11.22 -7.44 -11.01
C GLU A 29 9.87 -6.84 -11.43
N ILE A 30 8.85 -7.06 -10.61
CA ILE A 30 7.56 -6.39 -10.73
C ILE A 30 7.43 -5.49 -9.52
N TYR A 31 7.78 -4.22 -9.70
CA TYR A 31 7.79 -3.22 -8.64
C TYR A 31 7.53 -1.84 -9.22
N PHE A 32 6.25 -1.59 -9.54
CA PHE A 32 5.81 -0.32 -10.09
C PHE A 32 4.90 0.37 -9.09
N GLU A 33 5.41 1.37 -8.42
CA GLU A 33 4.66 2.19 -7.48
C GLU A 33 4.34 3.55 -8.09
N HIS A 34 3.10 3.98 -7.95
CA HIS A 34 2.62 5.31 -8.31
C HIS A 34 3.01 5.78 -9.72
N LEU A 35 2.81 4.91 -10.72
CA LEU A 35 3.08 5.26 -12.11
C LEU A 35 2.06 6.26 -12.63
N GLN A 36 2.53 7.44 -13.00
CA GLN A 36 1.78 8.44 -13.75
C GLN A 36 2.32 8.52 -15.18
N ARG A 37 1.54 9.09 -16.09
CA ARG A 37 1.93 9.19 -17.51
C ARG A 37 3.32 9.80 -17.72
N GLY A 38 3.73 10.77 -16.91
CA GLY A 38 5.05 11.42 -16.99
C GLY A 38 6.22 10.54 -16.56
N ASP A 39 5.95 9.51 -15.74
CA ASP A 39 6.99 8.66 -15.13
C ASP A 39 7.34 7.44 -15.99
N LEU A 40 6.48 7.08 -16.96
CA LEU A 40 6.56 5.83 -17.71
C LEU A 40 7.88 5.63 -18.45
N GLY A 41 8.44 6.68 -19.01
CA GLY A 41 9.69 6.60 -19.76
C GLY A 41 10.91 6.29 -18.88
N HIS A 42 10.87 6.63 -17.61
CA HIS A 42 11.96 6.39 -16.66
C HIS A 42 11.84 5.05 -15.94
N VAL A 43 10.66 4.79 -15.39
CA VAL A 43 10.46 3.67 -14.46
C VAL A 43 10.35 2.35 -15.20
N VAL A 44 9.62 2.32 -16.31
CA VAL A 44 9.32 1.08 -17.03
C VAL A 44 9.86 1.04 -18.46
N ASN A 45 10.59 2.07 -18.87
CA ASN A 45 11.13 2.19 -20.20
C ASN A 45 10.07 1.96 -21.32
N LEU A 46 8.86 2.45 -21.06
CA LEU A 46 7.75 2.48 -22.02
C LEU A 46 7.71 3.85 -22.71
N PRO A 47 7.12 3.96 -23.91
CA PRO A 47 6.91 5.26 -24.55
C PRO A 47 6.16 6.22 -23.61
N ARG A 48 6.53 7.50 -23.63
CA ARG A 48 5.93 8.52 -22.74
C ARG A 48 4.43 8.70 -22.94
N ASP A 49 3.92 8.36 -24.10
CA ASP A 49 2.52 8.41 -24.49
C ASP A 49 1.75 7.13 -24.17
N PHE A 50 2.43 6.06 -23.72
CA PHE A 50 1.76 4.85 -23.27
C PHE A 50 0.82 5.17 -22.12
N ALA A 51 -0.45 4.79 -22.26
CA ALA A 51 -1.47 4.99 -21.24
C ALA A 51 -1.85 3.64 -20.62
N PHE A 52 -1.78 3.57 -19.28
CA PHE A 52 -2.24 2.38 -18.55
C PHE A 52 -3.77 2.26 -18.53
N ALA A 53 -4.51 3.35 -18.63
CA ALA A 53 -5.96 3.31 -18.71
C ALA A 53 -6.42 2.49 -19.94
N GLY A 54 -7.18 1.41 -19.69
CA GLY A 54 -7.66 0.51 -20.73
C GLY A 54 -6.60 -0.46 -21.27
N SER A 55 -5.39 -0.46 -20.73
CA SER A 55 -4.34 -1.41 -21.10
C SER A 55 -4.52 -2.76 -20.43
N LYS A 56 -3.85 -3.78 -20.98
CA LYS A 56 -3.66 -5.09 -20.36
C LYS A 56 -2.19 -5.40 -20.26
N VAL A 57 -1.77 -5.86 -19.10
CA VAL A 57 -0.37 -6.26 -18.85
C VAL A 57 -0.35 -7.69 -18.39
N VAL A 58 0.54 -8.49 -18.97
CA VAL A 58 0.74 -9.89 -18.61
C VAL A 58 2.21 -10.13 -18.31
N TYR A 59 2.51 -10.60 -17.11
CA TYR A 59 3.83 -11.09 -16.75
C TYR A 59 3.81 -12.61 -16.73
N GLU A 60 4.69 -13.23 -17.48
CA GLU A 60 4.75 -14.69 -17.64
C GLU A 60 6.18 -15.21 -17.55
N GLY A 61 6.31 -16.39 -16.97
CA GLY A 61 7.57 -17.11 -16.83
C GLY A 61 7.49 -18.18 -15.77
N GLU A 62 8.62 -18.46 -15.13
CA GLU A 62 8.69 -19.49 -14.10
C GLU A 62 9.43 -18.98 -12.84
N ILE A 63 9.01 -19.51 -11.70
CA ILE A 63 9.73 -19.38 -10.43
C ILE A 63 10.49 -20.68 -10.17
N GLU A 64 11.79 -20.59 -9.86
CA GLU A 64 12.58 -21.68 -9.29
C GLU A 64 12.86 -21.37 -7.82
N PRO A 65 12.21 -22.07 -6.88
CA PRO A 65 12.42 -21.85 -5.46
C PRO A 65 13.83 -22.25 -5.01
N THR A 66 14.43 -21.44 -4.16
CA THR A 66 15.76 -21.70 -3.59
C THR A 66 15.72 -22.59 -2.34
N GLU A 67 14.57 -22.67 -1.71
CA GLU A 67 14.31 -23.51 -0.53
C GLU A 67 12.94 -24.17 -0.69
N SER A 68 12.75 -25.36 -0.10
CA SER A 68 11.43 -26.00 -0.03
C SER A 68 10.63 -25.45 1.14
N GLY A 69 9.32 -25.26 0.97
CA GLY A 69 8.40 -24.84 2.02
C GLY A 69 7.43 -23.75 1.60
N ILE A 70 6.82 -23.10 2.60
CA ILE A 70 5.80 -22.10 2.38
C ILE A 70 6.46 -20.75 2.03
N TYR A 71 6.25 -20.32 0.81
CA TYR A 71 6.57 -18.97 0.34
C TYR A 71 5.39 -18.05 0.63
N ASN A 72 5.68 -16.91 1.27
CA ASN A 72 4.70 -15.86 1.51
C ASN A 72 4.83 -14.79 0.44
N PHE A 73 3.74 -14.46 -0.20
CA PHE A 73 3.68 -13.44 -1.24
C PHE A 73 2.92 -12.21 -0.74
N ILE A 74 3.41 -11.05 -1.10
CA ILE A 74 2.70 -9.78 -0.93
C ILE A 74 2.53 -9.16 -2.31
N GLN A 75 1.29 -8.97 -2.69
CA GLN A 75 0.87 -8.34 -3.93
C GLN A 75 0.32 -6.94 -3.64
N TYR A 76 0.77 -5.97 -4.39
CA TYR A 76 0.37 -4.59 -4.31
C TYR A 76 -0.04 -4.10 -5.70
N TYR A 77 -1.27 -3.63 -5.88
CA TYR A 77 -1.77 -3.25 -7.19
C TYR A 77 -2.99 -2.33 -7.13
N SER A 78 -3.25 -1.65 -8.24
CA SER A 78 -4.50 -0.99 -8.57
C SER A 78 -5.12 -1.59 -9.83
N GLY A 79 -6.41 -1.38 -10.04
CA GLY A 79 -7.15 -2.00 -11.14
C GLY A 79 -7.54 -3.46 -10.85
N TYR A 80 -7.57 -4.29 -11.87
CA TYR A 80 -7.90 -5.72 -11.76
C TYR A 80 -6.64 -6.56 -11.89
N GLN A 81 -6.51 -7.58 -11.06
CA GLN A 81 -5.39 -8.51 -11.16
C GLN A 81 -5.81 -9.95 -10.87
N THR A 82 -5.21 -10.87 -11.63
CA THR A 82 -5.29 -12.32 -11.45
C THR A 82 -3.87 -12.88 -11.36
N ILE A 83 -3.62 -13.79 -10.41
CA ILE A 83 -2.33 -14.49 -10.29
C ILE A 83 -2.56 -15.99 -10.35
N SER A 84 -1.78 -16.65 -11.20
CA SER A 84 -1.70 -18.12 -11.28
C SER A 84 -0.26 -18.57 -10.99
N ILE A 85 -0.10 -19.55 -10.12
CA ILE A 85 1.17 -20.20 -9.79
C ILE A 85 0.97 -21.72 -9.90
N ASP A 86 1.89 -22.42 -10.55
CA ASP A 86 1.80 -23.86 -10.82
C ASP A 86 0.46 -24.25 -11.51
N ASN A 87 0.01 -23.42 -12.46
CA ASN A 87 -1.25 -23.52 -13.20
C ASN A 87 -2.51 -23.45 -12.31
N LYS A 88 -2.38 -23.09 -11.06
CA LYS A 88 -3.52 -22.87 -10.16
C LYS A 88 -3.76 -21.38 -10.01
N LYS A 89 -5.01 -20.96 -10.20
CA LYS A 89 -5.41 -19.59 -9.90
C LYS A 89 -5.40 -19.39 -8.38
N ILE A 90 -4.43 -18.59 -7.89
CA ILE A 90 -4.24 -18.27 -6.47
C ILE A 90 -5.02 -17.02 -6.10
N VAL A 91 -4.97 -16.00 -6.96
CA VAL A 91 -5.76 -14.79 -6.82
C VAL A 91 -6.71 -14.74 -8.00
N ASP A 92 -8.01 -14.85 -7.73
CA ASP A 92 -9.02 -14.60 -8.74
C ASP A 92 -9.21 -13.10 -8.94
N THR A 93 -9.74 -12.71 -10.08
CA THR A 93 -9.90 -11.33 -10.49
C THR A 93 -10.43 -10.45 -9.36
N ARG A 94 -9.59 -9.53 -8.89
CA ARG A 94 -9.92 -8.60 -7.81
C ARG A 94 -9.64 -7.17 -8.25
N TRP A 95 -10.56 -6.29 -7.91
CA TRP A 95 -10.39 -4.85 -8.13
C TRP A 95 -9.80 -4.14 -6.92
N ARG A 96 -8.92 -3.16 -7.18
CA ARG A 96 -8.39 -2.23 -6.18
C ARG A 96 -8.34 -0.82 -6.74
N THR A 97 -8.66 0.15 -5.88
CA THR A 97 -8.55 1.56 -6.25
C THR A 97 -7.10 2.05 -6.20
N ALA A 98 -6.77 3.01 -7.06
CA ALA A 98 -5.45 3.65 -7.05
C ALA A 98 -5.21 4.54 -5.81
N TRP A 99 -6.26 5.04 -5.19
CA TRP A 99 -6.16 5.86 -3.97
C TRP A 99 -5.84 5.05 -2.71
N ASN A 100 -6.15 3.79 -2.72
CA ASN A 100 -5.86 2.87 -1.61
C ASN A 100 -5.47 1.50 -2.19
N PRO A 101 -4.31 1.39 -2.82
CA PRO A 101 -3.81 0.15 -3.38
C PRO A 101 -3.40 -0.76 -2.22
N ASN A 102 -4.33 -1.58 -1.78
CA ASN A 102 -4.11 -2.42 -0.62
C ASN A 102 -3.28 -3.66 -0.98
N SER A 103 -2.43 -4.10 -0.07
CA SER A 103 -1.68 -5.34 -0.25
C SER A 103 -2.61 -6.55 -0.05
N TYR A 104 -2.46 -7.54 -0.90
CA TYR A 104 -3.05 -8.87 -0.73
C TYR A 104 -1.95 -9.87 -0.39
N LYS A 105 -2.14 -10.63 0.68
CA LYS A 105 -1.16 -11.62 1.14
C LYS A 105 -1.69 -13.02 0.86
N PHE A 106 -0.84 -13.88 0.34
CA PHE A 106 -1.15 -15.29 0.12
C PHE A 106 0.10 -16.14 0.27
N SER A 107 -0.07 -17.44 0.42
CA SER A 107 1.04 -18.38 0.61
C SER A 107 0.92 -19.54 -0.34
N VAL A 108 2.07 -20.01 -0.86
CA VAL A 108 2.16 -21.16 -1.73
C VAL A 108 3.28 -22.08 -1.24
N ASN A 109 3.02 -23.38 -1.14
CA ASN A 109 4.06 -24.35 -0.84
C ASN A 109 4.81 -24.69 -2.13
N LEU A 110 6.11 -24.42 -2.15
CA LEU A 110 6.99 -24.64 -3.30
C LEU A 110 8.14 -25.57 -2.93
N GLU A 111 8.64 -26.30 -3.93
CA GLU A 111 9.72 -27.28 -3.77
C GLU A 111 11.01 -26.74 -4.40
N LYS A 112 12.11 -26.80 -3.65
CA LYS A 112 13.44 -26.34 -4.09
C LYS A 112 13.83 -26.92 -5.44
N GLY A 113 14.23 -26.06 -6.36
CA GLY A 113 14.71 -26.43 -7.69
C GLY A 113 13.62 -26.87 -8.67
N ARG A 114 12.37 -27.06 -8.22
CA ARG A 114 11.25 -27.34 -9.12
C ARG A 114 10.74 -26.03 -9.70
N ARG A 115 10.94 -25.83 -10.99
CA ARG A 115 10.37 -24.68 -11.69
C ARG A 115 8.85 -24.81 -11.78
N VAL A 116 8.16 -23.76 -11.46
CA VAL A 116 6.69 -23.65 -11.56
C VAL A 116 6.30 -22.43 -12.35
N PRO A 117 5.32 -22.53 -13.27
CA PRO A 117 4.86 -21.39 -14.05
C PRO A 117 4.23 -20.34 -13.13
N LEU A 118 4.56 -19.07 -13.43
CA LEU A 118 3.96 -17.89 -12.86
C LEU A 118 3.32 -17.08 -13.99
N LYS A 119 2.05 -16.72 -13.80
CA LYS A 119 1.34 -15.79 -14.67
C LYS A 119 0.60 -14.75 -13.85
N ILE A 120 0.79 -13.48 -14.18
CA ILE A 120 0.08 -12.36 -13.60
C ILE A 120 -0.61 -11.60 -14.73
N GLU A 121 -1.92 -11.47 -14.66
CA GLU A 121 -2.73 -10.70 -15.60
C GLU A 121 -3.21 -9.46 -14.85
N TRP A 122 -2.86 -8.28 -15.36
CA TRP A 122 -3.15 -7.00 -14.73
C TRP A 122 -3.84 -6.06 -15.71
N GLU A 123 -4.96 -5.49 -15.32
CA GLU A 123 -5.70 -4.48 -16.05
C GLU A 123 -5.71 -3.19 -15.21
N PRO A 124 -4.77 -2.27 -15.45
CA PRO A 124 -4.73 -0.98 -14.77
C PRO A 124 -5.99 -0.18 -15.09
N ASN A 125 -6.63 0.37 -14.07
CA ASN A 125 -7.86 1.14 -14.23
C ASN A 125 -7.64 2.58 -13.73
N GLY A 126 -7.21 3.45 -14.64
CA GLY A 126 -6.99 4.86 -14.34
C GLY A 126 -5.64 5.39 -14.81
N ALA A 127 -5.43 6.68 -14.56
CA ALA A 127 -4.20 7.40 -14.93
C ALA A 127 -3.02 7.10 -13.99
N VAL A 128 -3.30 6.59 -12.81
CA VAL A 128 -2.30 6.20 -11.80
C VAL A 128 -2.34 4.69 -11.64
N ALA A 129 -1.21 4.03 -11.78
CA ALA A 129 -1.11 2.59 -11.76
C ALA A 129 -0.06 2.11 -10.74
N TYR A 130 -0.39 0.98 -10.11
CA TYR A 130 0.49 0.28 -9.16
C TYR A 130 0.48 -1.19 -9.50
N CYS A 131 1.66 -1.81 -9.55
CA CYS A 131 1.77 -3.25 -9.65
C CYS A 131 3.07 -3.71 -9.01
N GLY A 132 2.98 -4.57 -8.00
CA GLY A 132 4.14 -5.14 -7.34
C GLY A 132 3.85 -6.52 -6.80
N LEU A 133 4.82 -7.41 -6.90
CA LEU A 133 4.77 -8.73 -6.29
C LEU A 133 6.09 -9.02 -5.59
N ARG A 134 6.03 -9.27 -4.29
CA ARG A 134 7.17 -9.69 -3.47
C ARG A 134 6.95 -11.12 -3.00
N ALA A 135 8.01 -11.92 -3.03
CA ALA A 135 8.03 -13.28 -2.54
C ALA A 135 9.07 -13.42 -1.41
N TYR A 136 8.64 -13.99 -0.30
CA TYR A 136 9.48 -14.29 0.85
C TYR A 136 9.66 -15.79 0.98
N ALA A 137 10.89 -16.25 0.84
CA ALA A 137 11.24 -17.65 1.00
C ALA A 137 11.00 -18.12 2.45
N PRO A 138 10.80 -19.43 2.67
CA PRO A 138 10.78 -20.00 4.02
C PRO A 138 12.04 -19.66 4.76
N VAL A 139 11.90 -19.32 6.05
CA VAL A 139 13.06 -19.09 6.92
C VAL A 139 13.82 -20.39 7.10
N ASN A 140 15.08 -20.43 6.70
CA ASN A 140 15.95 -21.54 6.99
C ASN A 140 16.56 -21.36 8.39
N PRO A 141 16.23 -22.24 9.37
CA PRO A 141 16.72 -22.08 10.74
C PRO A 141 18.25 -22.19 10.86
N ALA A 142 18.91 -22.84 9.89
CA ALA A 142 20.37 -22.98 9.86
C ALA A 142 21.07 -21.71 9.36
N LYS A 143 20.36 -20.78 8.73
CA LYS A 143 20.91 -19.48 8.32
C LYS A 143 20.72 -18.46 9.42
N LYS A 144 21.79 -17.71 9.75
CA LYS A 144 21.67 -16.56 10.65
C LYS A 144 20.61 -15.60 10.10
N GLN A 145 19.59 -15.32 10.90
CA GLN A 145 18.65 -14.28 10.59
C GLN A 145 19.34 -12.91 10.78
N GLN A 146 19.19 -12.06 9.82
CA GLN A 146 19.66 -10.68 9.91
C GLN A 146 18.46 -9.74 9.87
N MET A 147 18.43 -8.79 10.79
CA MET A 147 17.52 -7.66 10.70
C MET A 147 18.21 -6.57 9.89
N CYS A 148 17.53 -6.06 8.88
CA CYS A 148 18.00 -4.95 8.08
C CYS A 148 17.11 -3.73 8.30
N TRP A 149 17.72 -2.60 8.59
CA TRP A 149 17.09 -1.30 8.62
C TRP A 149 17.58 -0.54 7.38
N TRP A 150 16.65 -0.05 6.59
CA TRP A 150 16.97 0.60 5.34
C TRP A 150 16.11 1.83 5.12
N GLY A 151 16.71 2.87 4.57
CA GLY A 151 16.02 4.08 4.17
C GLY A 151 16.68 4.67 2.93
N GLU A 152 15.86 5.23 2.07
CA GLU A 152 16.28 5.71 0.75
C GLU A 152 16.83 7.12 0.77
N MET A 153 16.21 8.00 1.57
CA MET A 153 16.54 9.42 1.62
C MET A 153 16.60 9.90 3.08
N GLN A 154 17.67 9.56 3.77
CA GLN A 154 17.87 9.95 5.16
C GLN A 154 19.34 10.01 5.50
N ASP A 155 19.71 10.97 6.34
CA ASP A 155 21.11 11.19 6.76
C ASP A 155 21.53 10.20 7.86
N MET A 156 20.57 9.67 8.62
CA MET A 156 20.82 8.68 9.66
C MET A 156 19.62 7.79 9.92
N ILE A 157 19.88 6.64 10.54
CA ILE A 157 18.88 5.78 11.17
C ILE A 157 19.10 5.87 12.68
N ASP A 158 18.14 6.46 13.39
CA ASP A 158 18.15 6.56 14.85
C ASP A 158 17.02 5.70 15.43
N TYR A 159 17.38 4.74 16.29
CA TYR A 159 16.40 3.84 16.89
C TYR A 159 16.83 3.37 18.28
N TYR A 160 15.85 3.01 19.08
CA TYR A 160 16.03 2.37 20.38
C TYR A 160 15.52 0.94 20.34
N TYR A 161 16.36 0.00 20.77
CA TYR A 161 15.95 -1.38 20.99
C TYR A 161 15.74 -1.62 22.49
N ILE A 162 14.51 -1.97 22.89
CA ILE A 162 14.14 -2.21 24.28
C ILE A 162 14.01 -3.72 24.47
N ALA A 163 14.95 -4.32 25.17
CA ALA A 163 14.91 -5.71 25.55
C ALA A 163 14.14 -5.90 26.85
N GLY A 164 13.40 -7.01 26.94
CA GLY A 164 12.68 -7.40 28.16
C GLY A 164 12.37 -8.89 28.13
N ASN A 165 12.20 -9.51 29.29
CA ASN A 165 11.81 -10.90 29.43
C ASN A 165 10.29 -11.11 29.31
N SER A 166 9.53 -10.03 29.43
CA SER A 166 8.08 -9.99 29.33
C SER A 166 7.62 -8.76 28.55
N MET A 167 6.35 -8.74 28.15
CA MET A 167 5.72 -7.57 27.56
C MET A 167 5.75 -6.37 28.51
N ASP A 168 5.54 -6.61 29.79
CA ASP A 168 5.54 -5.57 30.82
C ASP A 168 6.92 -4.92 30.97
N ASP A 169 8.00 -5.70 30.87
CA ASP A 169 9.37 -5.15 30.88
C ASP A 169 9.60 -4.24 29.70
N VAL A 170 9.18 -4.65 28.48
CA VAL A 170 9.30 -3.84 27.27
C VAL A 170 8.50 -2.55 27.37
N ILE A 171 7.25 -2.63 27.85
CA ILE A 171 6.40 -1.44 28.05
C ILE A 171 6.99 -0.52 29.13
N SER A 172 7.54 -1.07 30.20
CA SER A 172 8.20 -0.30 31.25
C SER A 172 9.42 0.44 30.72
N GLY A 173 10.27 -0.25 29.92
CA GLY A 173 11.41 0.35 29.25
C GLY A 173 11.00 1.45 28.27
N TYR A 174 9.96 1.22 27.47
CA TYR A 174 9.40 2.23 26.58
C TYR A 174 8.95 3.49 27.34
N ARG A 175 8.25 3.32 28.47
CA ARG A 175 7.82 4.43 29.33
C ARG A 175 8.98 5.20 29.96
N THR A 176 10.11 4.54 30.19
CA THR A 176 11.32 5.21 30.68
C THR A 176 11.85 6.23 29.66
N LEU A 177 11.74 5.89 28.37
CA LEU A 177 12.17 6.76 27.28
C LEU A 177 11.15 7.86 26.94
N THR A 178 9.85 7.48 26.89
CA THR A 178 8.78 8.36 26.39
C THR A 178 8.01 9.09 27.49
N GLY A 179 8.24 8.74 28.74
CA GLY A 179 7.48 9.24 29.87
C GLY A 179 6.23 8.42 30.18
N LYS A 180 5.58 8.76 31.28
CA LYS A 180 4.37 8.05 31.74
C LYS A 180 3.19 8.36 30.83
N ALA A 181 2.37 7.35 30.53
CA ALA A 181 1.10 7.55 29.87
C ALA A 181 0.16 8.42 30.73
N GLN A 182 -0.47 9.40 30.09
CA GLN A 182 -1.48 10.22 30.77
C GLN A 182 -2.83 9.50 30.78
N VAL A 183 -3.59 9.73 31.85
CA VAL A 183 -4.97 9.23 31.92
C VAL A 183 -5.83 10.05 30.96
N MET A 184 -6.50 9.34 30.05
CA MET A 184 -7.40 9.94 29.09
C MET A 184 -8.62 10.56 29.80
N PRO A 185 -9.05 11.77 29.42
CA PRO A 185 -10.28 12.36 29.96
C PRO A 185 -11.50 11.54 29.53
N LYS A 186 -12.56 11.59 30.35
CA LYS A 186 -13.77 10.78 30.11
C LYS A 186 -14.39 11.02 28.73
N TRP A 187 -14.41 12.27 28.25
CA TRP A 187 -14.97 12.63 26.93
C TRP A 187 -14.23 11.97 25.76
N ALA A 188 -12.93 11.67 25.92
CA ALA A 188 -12.16 10.99 24.89
C ALA A 188 -12.59 9.53 24.67
N MET A 189 -13.30 8.94 25.63
CA MET A 189 -13.86 7.58 25.58
C MET A 189 -15.32 7.58 25.09
N GLY A 190 -15.88 8.74 24.78
CA GLY A 190 -17.25 8.91 24.33
C GLY A 190 -17.39 8.84 22.79
N TYR A 191 -18.49 9.39 22.29
CA TYR A 191 -18.79 9.35 20.87
C TYR A 191 -18.13 10.52 20.10
N TRP A 192 -17.37 10.17 19.08
CA TRP A 192 -16.70 11.09 18.15
C TRP A 192 -17.39 11.03 16.79
N GLN A 193 -18.08 12.09 16.42
CA GLN A 193 -18.65 12.22 15.10
C GLN A 193 -17.57 12.67 14.11
N SER A 194 -17.33 11.89 13.11
CA SER A 194 -16.39 12.20 12.02
C SER A 194 -16.99 11.87 10.66
N ARG A 195 -16.56 12.60 9.65
CA ARG A 195 -16.76 12.28 8.24
C ARG A 195 -15.61 12.89 7.43
N GLU A 196 -15.51 12.57 6.15
CA GLU A 196 -14.43 13.02 5.26
C GLU A 196 -14.16 14.52 5.39
N LYS A 197 -15.20 15.35 5.37
CA LYS A 197 -15.08 16.80 5.52
C LYS A 197 -16.39 17.45 5.94
N TYR A 198 -16.26 18.61 6.56
CA TYR A 198 -17.29 19.63 6.72
C TYR A 198 -16.86 20.85 5.91
N ASN A 199 -17.73 21.34 5.02
CA ASN A 199 -17.34 22.40 4.08
C ASN A 199 -17.27 23.78 4.74
N THR A 200 -18.09 24.01 5.76
CA THR A 200 -18.18 25.29 6.44
C THR A 200 -18.36 25.14 7.94
N GLN A 201 -18.07 26.21 8.68
CA GLN A 201 -18.35 26.31 10.11
C GLN A 201 -19.84 26.09 10.42
N GLU A 202 -20.73 26.67 9.61
CA GLU A 202 -22.17 26.48 9.76
C GLU A 202 -22.58 25.00 9.66
N GLU A 203 -22.00 24.26 8.74
CA GLU A 203 -22.24 22.82 8.58
C GLU A 203 -21.80 22.01 9.80
N VAL A 204 -20.64 22.35 10.40
CA VAL A 204 -20.17 21.72 11.65
C VAL A 204 -21.14 22.00 12.78
N LEU A 205 -21.49 23.29 13.01
CA LEU A 205 -22.37 23.71 14.08
C LEU A 205 -23.79 23.16 13.90
N GLY A 206 -24.31 23.17 12.67
CA GLY A 206 -25.60 22.59 12.33
C GLY A 206 -25.68 21.09 12.60
N THR A 207 -24.61 20.34 12.27
CA THR A 207 -24.52 18.92 12.58
C THR A 207 -24.55 18.68 14.09
N LEU A 208 -23.78 19.44 14.86
CA LEU A 208 -23.77 19.33 16.33
C LEU A 208 -25.16 19.70 16.91
N ALA A 209 -25.79 20.72 16.40
CA ALA A 209 -27.14 21.13 16.84
C ALA A 209 -28.18 20.01 16.60
N GLU A 210 -28.12 19.32 15.46
CA GLU A 210 -29.02 18.21 15.18
C GLU A 210 -28.80 17.00 16.14
N PHE A 211 -27.55 16.69 16.50
CA PHE A 211 -27.30 15.69 17.55
C PHE A 211 -27.95 16.07 18.88
N ARG A 212 -27.79 17.33 19.30
CA ARG A 212 -28.37 17.85 20.54
C ARG A 212 -29.89 17.86 20.50
N LYS A 213 -30.47 18.31 19.39
CA LYS A 213 -31.93 18.35 19.19
C LYS A 213 -32.58 16.98 19.26
N ARG A 214 -31.87 15.94 18.84
CA ARG A 214 -32.35 14.56 18.83
C ARG A 214 -31.99 13.78 20.10
N ASP A 215 -31.44 14.46 21.11
CA ASP A 215 -31.00 13.87 22.36
C ASP A 215 -29.96 12.73 22.17
N ILE A 216 -29.17 12.81 21.09
CA ILE A 216 -28.10 11.84 20.81
C ILE A 216 -26.82 12.33 21.50
N PRO A 217 -26.25 11.55 22.41
CA PRO A 217 -25.01 11.91 23.07
C PRO A 217 -23.86 12.07 22.08
N ILE A 218 -23.09 13.14 22.23
CA ILE A 218 -21.89 13.42 21.45
C ILE A 218 -20.87 14.14 22.31
N ASP A 219 -19.64 13.68 22.30
CA ASP A 219 -18.53 14.21 23.07
C ASP A 219 -17.54 14.99 22.22
N ASN A 220 -17.41 14.65 20.94
CA ASN A 220 -16.50 15.32 20.03
C ASN A 220 -17.03 15.32 18.58
N ILE A 221 -16.63 16.32 17.81
CA ILE A 221 -16.82 16.39 16.36
C ILE A 221 -15.47 16.63 15.71
N VAL A 222 -15.14 15.85 14.68
CA VAL A 222 -13.85 15.90 13.99
C VAL A 222 -14.04 16.62 12.67
N ILE A 223 -13.34 17.73 12.49
CA ILE A 223 -13.17 18.39 11.21
C ILE A 223 -11.92 17.75 10.58
N ASP A 224 -12.12 16.82 9.66
CA ASP A 224 -11.03 16.08 9.06
C ASP A 224 -10.42 16.88 7.90
N TRP A 225 -10.79 16.57 6.69
CA TRP A 225 -10.14 17.08 5.49
C TRP A 225 -10.67 18.45 5.05
N LEU A 226 -9.76 19.23 4.42
CA LEU A 226 -10.03 20.47 3.70
C LEU A 226 -10.59 21.63 4.54
N HIS A 227 -10.15 21.78 5.79
CA HIS A 227 -10.45 22.98 6.59
C HIS A 227 -9.50 24.15 6.33
N TRP A 228 -8.38 23.91 5.68
CA TRP A 228 -7.33 24.88 5.36
C TRP A 228 -7.62 25.71 4.10
N PRO A 229 -6.89 26.81 3.88
CA PRO A 229 -6.98 27.61 2.66
C PRO A 229 -6.69 26.79 1.41
N GLN A 230 -7.19 27.22 0.27
CA GLN A 230 -6.93 26.56 -1.02
C GLN A 230 -5.42 26.41 -1.25
N ASP A 231 -5.01 25.30 -1.84
CA ASP A 231 -3.63 24.94 -2.16
C ASP A 231 -2.66 24.85 -0.97
N SER A 232 -3.20 24.77 0.27
CA SER A 232 -2.44 24.69 1.50
C SER A 232 -2.63 23.34 2.21
N TRP A 233 -2.56 22.25 1.48
CA TRP A 233 -2.79 20.89 2.00
C TRP A 233 -2.06 20.63 3.32
N GLY A 234 -2.81 20.25 4.34
CA GLY A 234 -2.27 19.85 5.64
C GLY A 234 -1.76 21.00 6.51
N CYS A 235 -1.95 22.27 6.14
CA CYS A 235 -1.62 23.37 7.04
C CYS A 235 -2.60 23.43 8.22
N HIS A 236 -2.15 23.98 9.37
CA HIS A 236 -2.93 24.05 10.61
C HIS A 236 -3.75 25.35 10.74
N GLU A 237 -4.04 26.00 9.60
CA GLU A 237 -4.86 27.20 9.56
C GLU A 237 -6.24 26.89 9.02
N PHE A 238 -7.23 27.60 9.53
CA PHE A 238 -8.58 27.55 8.97
C PHE A 238 -8.73 28.53 7.80
N ASP A 239 -9.41 28.09 6.75
CA ASP A 239 -9.90 28.98 5.71
C ASP A 239 -10.92 29.95 6.30
N ARG A 240 -10.57 31.25 6.35
CA ARG A 240 -11.36 32.27 7.01
C ARG A 240 -12.69 32.59 6.33
N GLN A 241 -12.86 32.23 5.07
CA GLN A 241 -14.14 32.38 4.38
C GLN A 241 -15.15 31.30 4.79
N ARG A 242 -14.63 30.06 4.96
CA ARG A 242 -15.45 28.90 5.32
C ARG A 242 -15.58 28.70 6.82
N PHE A 243 -14.59 29.12 7.57
CA PHE A 243 -14.52 29.03 9.03
C PHE A 243 -14.13 30.42 9.61
N PRO A 244 -15.06 31.40 9.64
CA PRO A 244 -14.75 32.77 10.02
C PRO A 244 -14.40 32.93 11.50
N ASP A 245 -14.98 32.11 12.37
CA ASP A 245 -14.74 32.11 13.82
C ASP A 245 -14.49 30.68 14.35
N PRO A 246 -13.30 30.15 14.17
CA PRO A 246 -12.97 28.77 14.53
C PRO A 246 -12.62 28.58 16.03
N LYS A 247 -13.00 29.52 16.92
CA LYS A 247 -12.72 29.48 18.35
C LYS A 247 -13.81 28.78 19.14
#